data_34387148739ef643e231fc72e7112fa0
#
_entry.id   34387148739ef643e231fc72e7112fa0
#
_cell.length_a   1.000
_cell.length_b   1.000
_cell.length_c   1.000
_cell.angle_alpha   90.00
_cell.angle_beta   90.00
_cell.angle_gamma   90.00
#
_symmetry.space_group_name_H-M   'P 1'
#
loop_
_entity.id
_entity.type
_entity.pdbx_description
1 polymer ?
#
loop_
_entity_poly.entity_id
_entity_poly.type
_entity_poly.pdbx_seq_one_letter_code
_entity_poly.pdbx_strand_id
1 'polypeptide(L)'
;MTPLPAPLGGTEVVVWRLDQAKYRAAWDSGEGAYKVGGRWNRRGVRAVYCSIDPATAILEVAVHKGFRALDTVQHVLTAATITDLSSVHVVHPPSVPNPNWLRPGLPSAGQQAFGDALLARHRFVLIPSVVSTHSWNLIFVNSAAAGAYALRMQEAFALDTRLHPSVPMS
;
A
#
# COMPACT_ATOMS: atom_id res chain seq x y z
N MET A 1 -7.23 -13.14 11.64
CA MET A 1 -6.26 -12.08 11.28
C MET A 1 -5.17 -12.03 12.33
N THR A 2 -3.95 -11.86 11.89
CA THR A 2 -2.84 -11.53 12.79
C THR A 2 -3.18 -10.23 13.51
N PRO A 3 -3.00 -10.15 14.84
CA PRO A 3 -3.17 -8.91 15.57
C PRO A 3 -2.31 -7.79 14.93
N LEU A 4 -2.76 -6.56 15.07
CA LEU A 4 -1.94 -5.42 14.70
C LEU A 4 -0.61 -5.48 15.44
N PRO A 5 0.52 -5.17 14.78
CA PRO A 5 1.81 -5.22 15.40
C PRO A 5 1.88 -4.27 16.60
N ALA A 6 2.67 -4.64 17.61
CA ALA A 6 2.91 -3.84 18.80
C ALA A 6 3.17 -2.33 18.56
N PRO A 7 3.74 -1.88 17.42
CA PRO A 7 3.89 -0.46 17.13
C PRO A 7 2.62 0.37 17.14
N LEU A 8 1.43 -0.20 16.91
CA LEU A 8 0.19 0.55 17.07
C LEU A 8 -0.15 0.88 18.54
N GLY A 9 0.49 0.23 19.49
CA GLY A 9 0.49 0.62 20.91
C GLY A 9 1.72 1.44 21.31
N GLY A 10 2.62 1.74 20.36
CA GLY A 10 3.84 2.51 20.55
C GLY A 10 3.72 3.96 20.12
N THR A 11 4.84 4.61 19.81
CA THR A 11 4.93 6.02 19.44
C THR A 11 4.98 6.25 17.93
N GLU A 12 5.25 5.23 17.14
CA GLU A 12 5.35 5.33 15.68
C GLU A 12 4.98 4.02 14.98
N VAL A 13 4.60 4.13 13.72
CA VAL A 13 4.46 2.99 12.78
C VAL A 13 5.30 3.29 11.55
N VAL A 14 6.09 2.32 11.12
CA VAL A 14 6.84 2.39 9.86
C VAL A 14 6.02 1.69 8.78
N VAL A 15 5.84 2.38 7.66
CA VAL A 15 5.14 1.85 6.49
C VAL A 15 6.08 1.82 5.29
N TRP A 16 5.80 0.89 4.36
CA TRP A 16 6.67 0.57 3.25
C TRP A 16 5.93 0.67 1.93
N ARG A 17 6.63 1.13 0.91
CA ARG A 17 6.12 1.24 -0.44
C ARG A 17 7.22 0.92 -1.45
N LEU A 18 6.88 0.18 -2.51
CA LEU A 18 7.78 -0.11 -3.62
C LEU A 18 7.31 0.64 -4.88
N ASP A 19 8.18 1.46 -5.43
CA ASP A 19 7.94 2.23 -6.66
C ASP A 19 9.05 2.02 -7.68
N GLN A 20 8.75 2.31 -8.95
CA GLN A 20 9.83 2.47 -9.93
C GLN A 20 10.75 3.62 -9.51
N ALA A 21 12.06 3.43 -9.67
CA ALA A 21 13.07 4.39 -9.22
C ALA A 21 12.88 5.80 -9.78
N LYS A 22 12.35 5.93 -11.00
CA LYS A 22 12.05 7.24 -11.63
C LYS A 22 11.01 8.07 -10.88
N TYR A 23 10.18 7.45 -10.03
CA TYR A 23 9.16 8.14 -9.22
C TYR A 23 9.59 8.35 -7.76
N ARG A 24 10.85 8.10 -7.45
CA ARG A 24 11.42 8.17 -6.11
C ARG A 24 11.04 9.47 -5.36
N ALA A 25 11.18 10.62 -6.02
CA ALA A 25 10.90 11.91 -5.41
C ALA A 25 9.40 12.17 -5.18
N ALA A 26 8.53 11.48 -5.93
CA ALA A 26 7.08 11.64 -5.92
C ALA A 26 6.37 10.39 -5.33
N TRP A 27 7.05 9.67 -4.45
CA TRP A 27 6.57 8.42 -3.85
C TRP A 27 5.20 8.54 -3.17
N ASP A 28 4.90 9.71 -2.61
CA ASP A 28 3.67 10.02 -1.88
C ASP A 28 2.67 10.90 -2.68
N SER A 29 2.85 11.00 -3.98
CA SER A 29 1.98 11.83 -4.84
C SER A 29 0.59 11.24 -5.09
N GLY A 30 0.44 9.92 -4.97
CA GLY A 30 -0.80 9.21 -5.33
C GLY A 30 -1.18 9.30 -6.80
N GLU A 31 -0.26 9.70 -7.68
CA GLU A 31 -0.52 9.95 -9.11
C GLU A 31 -1.03 8.70 -9.84
N GLY A 32 -0.47 7.53 -9.54
CA GLY A 32 -0.92 6.28 -10.15
C GLY A 32 -2.37 5.96 -9.81
N ALA A 33 -2.74 6.03 -8.53
CA ALA A 33 -4.11 5.79 -8.08
C ALA A 33 -5.08 6.87 -8.59
N TYR A 34 -4.62 8.12 -8.72
CA TYR A 34 -5.40 9.20 -9.32
C TYR A 34 -5.79 8.88 -10.78
N LYS A 35 -4.85 8.36 -11.57
CA LYS A 35 -5.07 8.10 -13.01
C LYS A 35 -5.94 6.88 -13.27
N VAL A 36 -5.75 5.80 -12.53
CA VAL A 36 -6.37 4.51 -12.85
C VAL A 36 -7.31 3.97 -11.77
N GLY A 37 -7.31 4.58 -10.60
CA GLY A 37 -7.98 4.02 -9.43
C GLY A 37 -7.17 2.91 -8.77
N GLY A 38 -7.64 2.46 -7.62
CA GLY A 38 -7.08 1.35 -6.87
C GLY A 38 -8.17 0.51 -6.25
N ARG A 39 -7.81 -0.43 -5.39
CA ARG A 39 -8.79 -1.28 -4.70
C ARG A 39 -9.76 -0.46 -3.84
N TRP A 40 -9.25 0.58 -3.19
CA TRP A 40 -9.99 1.38 -2.20
C TRP A 40 -10.17 2.85 -2.62
N ASN A 41 -9.96 3.18 -3.91
CA ASN A 41 -10.23 4.51 -4.41
C ASN A 41 -10.65 4.49 -5.87
N ARG A 42 -11.54 5.40 -6.24
CA ARG A 42 -11.88 5.69 -7.64
C ARG A 42 -10.81 6.57 -8.28
N ARG A 43 -10.80 6.60 -9.61
CA ARG A 43 -10.03 7.59 -10.37
C ARG A 43 -10.36 8.99 -9.87
N GLY A 44 -9.36 9.85 -9.81
CA GLY A 44 -9.49 11.22 -9.31
C GLY A 44 -9.15 11.39 -7.82
N VAL A 45 -8.87 10.30 -7.09
CA VAL A 45 -8.40 10.36 -5.71
C VAL A 45 -6.92 9.98 -5.66
N ARG A 46 -6.08 10.85 -5.08
CA ARG A 46 -4.63 10.67 -4.97
C ARG A 46 -4.27 9.79 -3.77
N ALA A 47 -4.72 8.54 -3.80
CA ALA A 47 -4.46 7.58 -2.73
C ALA A 47 -3.04 7.03 -2.82
N VAL A 48 -2.30 7.13 -1.73
CA VAL A 48 -0.98 6.52 -1.56
C VAL A 48 -1.16 5.22 -0.80
N TYR A 49 -0.71 4.12 -1.38
CA TYR A 49 -0.80 2.79 -0.78
C TYR A 49 0.56 2.38 -0.23
N CYS A 50 0.61 2.10 1.05
CA CYS A 50 1.76 1.53 1.75
C CYS A 50 1.35 0.23 2.45
N SER A 51 2.33 -0.55 2.91
CA SER A 51 2.11 -1.74 3.72
C SER A 51 2.88 -1.63 5.04
N ILE A 52 2.44 -2.34 6.08
CA ILE A 52 3.10 -2.28 7.40
C ILE A 52 4.42 -3.07 7.46
N ASP A 53 4.72 -3.84 6.43
CA ASP A 53 5.99 -4.55 6.28
C ASP A 53 6.46 -4.52 4.82
N PRO A 54 7.77 -4.63 4.59
CA PRO A 54 8.32 -4.54 3.24
C PRO A 54 7.95 -5.74 2.35
N ALA A 55 7.78 -6.93 2.89
CA ALA A 55 7.41 -8.11 2.10
C ALA A 55 6.01 -7.96 1.51
N THR A 56 5.05 -7.45 2.29
CA THR A 56 3.70 -7.15 1.80
C THR A 56 3.74 -6.07 0.73
N ALA A 57 4.53 -5.00 0.90
CA ALA A 57 4.67 -3.95 -0.11
C ALA A 57 5.20 -4.48 -1.45
N ILE A 58 6.20 -5.37 -1.39
CA ILE A 58 6.76 -6.03 -2.58
C ILE A 58 5.72 -6.93 -3.24
N LEU A 59 4.99 -7.73 -2.46
CA LEU A 59 3.98 -8.64 -2.96
C LEU A 59 2.80 -7.90 -3.62
N GLU A 60 2.36 -6.79 -3.06
CA GLU A 60 1.31 -5.92 -3.64
C GLU A 60 1.71 -5.42 -5.03
N VAL A 61 2.97 -5.01 -5.22
CA VAL A 61 3.46 -4.60 -6.55
C VAL A 61 3.60 -5.80 -7.49
N ALA A 62 4.10 -6.94 -6.99
CA ALA A 62 4.26 -8.16 -7.79
C ALA A 62 2.93 -8.66 -8.36
N VAL A 63 1.85 -8.61 -7.58
CA VAL A 63 0.50 -9.00 -8.05
C VAL A 63 0.02 -8.10 -9.20
N HIS A 64 0.34 -6.81 -9.15
CA HIS A 64 -0.10 -5.87 -10.18
C HIS A 64 0.78 -5.84 -11.43
N LYS A 65 2.09 -6.02 -11.28
CA LYS A 65 3.07 -5.82 -12.35
C LYS A 65 3.81 -7.09 -12.78
N GLY A 66 3.76 -8.13 -11.96
CA GLY A 66 4.51 -9.37 -12.13
C GLY A 66 5.98 -9.25 -11.71
N PHE A 67 6.59 -10.37 -11.35
CA PHE A 67 8.00 -10.43 -10.93
C PHE A 67 8.98 -10.01 -12.02
N ARG A 68 8.63 -10.22 -13.30
CA ARG A 68 9.47 -9.77 -14.41
C ARG A 68 9.69 -8.26 -14.40
N ALA A 69 8.64 -7.47 -14.12
CA ALA A 69 8.78 -6.02 -14.04
C ALA A 69 9.67 -5.60 -12.86
N LEU A 70 9.60 -6.31 -11.75
CA LEU A 70 10.47 -6.07 -10.58
C LEU A 70 11.93 -6.41 -10.87
N ASP A 71 12.20 -7.36 -11.76
CA ASP A 71 13.55 -7.76 -12.15
C ASP A 71 14.14 -6.83 -13.22
N THR A 72 13.33 -6.39 -14.19
CA THR A 72 13.81 -5.66 -15.37
C THR A 72 13.76 -4.15 -15.25
N VAL A 73 12.97 -3.60 -14.33
CA VAL A 73 12.83 -2.17 -14.09
C VAL A 73 13.38 -1.83 -12.71
N GLN A 74 14.22 -0.82 -12.63
CA GLN A 74 14.75 -0.37 -11.34
C GLN A 74 13.63 0.12 -10.42
N HIS A 75 13.63 -0.40 -9.19
CA HIS A 75 12.69 -0.05 -8.15
C HIS A 75 13.40 0.51 -6.92
N VAL A 76 12.66 1.26 -6.13
CA VAL A 76 13.09 1.82 -4.85
C VAL A 76 12.09 1.38 -3.79
N LEU A 77 12.62 0.86 -2.69
CA LEU A 77 11.87 0.59 -1.48
C LEU A 77 11.94 1.82 -0.58
N THR A 78 10.77 2.38 -0.29
CA THR A 78 10.61 3.55 0.55
C THR A 78 10.03 3.16 1.89
N ALA A 79 10.60 3.66 2.98
CA ALA A 79 10.03 3.59 4.32
C ALA A 79 9.65 4.99 4.80
N ALA A 80 8.47 5.12 5.38
CA ALA A 80 7.99 6.35 6.01
C ALA A 80 7.52 6.06 7.43
N THR A 81 7.69 7.01 8.33
CA THR A 81 7.24 6.94 9.71
C THR A 81 5.95 7.71 9.86
N ILE A 82 4.93 7.06 10.43
CA ILE A 82 3.68 7.72 10.86
C ILE A 82 3.84 8.06 12.33
N THR A 83 3.84 9.33 12.67
CA THR A 83 4.11 9.82 14.03
C THR A 83 2.85 10.11 14.83
N ASP A 84 1.76 10.44 14.13
CA ASP A 84 0.45 10.67 14.77
C ASP A 84 -0.43 9.42 14.65
N LEU A 85 -0.26 8.47 15.55
CA LEU A 85 -1.03 7.23 15.57
C LEU A 85 -2.51 7.45 15.89
N SER A 86 -2.86 8.56 16.54
CA SER A 86 -4.25 8.90 16.84
C SER A 86 -5.06 9.22 15.58
N SER A 87 -4.38 9.59 14.50
CA SER A 87 -4.98 9.88 13.20
C SER A 87 -5.16 8.65 12.30
N VAL A 88 -4.78 7.47 12.77
CA VAL A 88 -4.92 6.20 12.02
C VAL A 88 -6.27 5.56 12.33
N HIS A 89 -7.12 5.50 11.33
CA HIS A 89 -8.38 4.74 11.41
C HIS A 89 -8.13 3.29 11.01
N VAL A 90 -8.48 2.35 11.89
CA VAL A 90 -8.32 0.91 11.65
C VAL A 90 -9.63 0.32 11.15
N VAL A 91 -9.60 -0.27 9.96
CA VAL A 91 -10.73 -1.01 9.39
C VAL A 91 -10.55 -2.49 9.70
N HIS A 92 -11.20 -2.97 10.74
CA HIS A 92 -11.20 -4.40 11.05
C HIS A 92 -12.02 -5.20 10.03
N PRO A 93 -11.65 -6.45 9.71
CA PRO A 93 -12.36 -7.25 8.71
C PRO A 93 -13.87 -7.31 8.88
N PRO A 94 -14.43 -7.46 10.10
CA PRO A 94 -15.89 -7.45 10.29
C PRO A 94 -16.57 -6.11 9.98
N SER A 95 -15.80 -5.02 9.94
CA SER A 95 -16.32 -3.67 9.62
C SER A 95 -16.41 -3.40 8.12
N VAL A 96 -15.86 -4.29 7.30
CA VAL A 96 -15.96 -4.18 5.84
C VAL A 96 -17.37 -4.61 5.41
N PRO A 97 -18.13 -3.74 4.73
CA PRO A 97 -19.54 -4.01 4.42
C PRO A 97 -19.80 -5.27 3.60
N ASN A 98 -18.84 -5.64 2.74
CA ASN A 98 -18.91 -6.85 1.95
C ASN A 98 -17.59 -7.65 2.14
N PRO A 99 -17.66 -8.85 2.78
CA PRO A 99 -16.45 -9.65 3.04
C PRO A 99 -15.73 -10.11 1.76
N ASN A 100 -16.41 -10.13 0.61
CA ASN A 100 -15.79 -10.46 -0.66
C ASN A 100 -14.79 -9.39 -1.13
N TRP A 101 -14.87 -8.16 -0.60
CA TRP A 101 -13.89 -7.12 -0.89
C TRP A 101 -12.49 -7.41 -0.32
N LEU A 102 -12.40 -8.33 0.63
CA LEU A 102 -11.14 -8.82 1.20
C LEU A 102 -10.58 -10.07 0.50
N ARG A 103 -11.15 -10.44 -0.65
CA ARG A 103 -10.69 -11.55 -1.49
C ARG A 103 -9.99 -11.04 -2.75
N PRO A 104 -9.06 -11.84 -3.32
CA PRO A 104 -8.49 -11.53 -4.64
C PRO A 104 -9.57 -11.31 -5.69
N GLY A 105 -9.33 -10.39 -6.60
CA GLY A 105 -10.26 -10.06 -7.68
C GLY A 105 -10.27 -8.56 -7.99
N LEU A 106 -11.01 -8.19 -9.02
CA LEU A 106 -11.18 -6.79 -9.40
C LEU A 106 -12.06 -6.05 -8.37
N PRO A 107 -11.71 -4.82 -8.02
CA PRO A 107 -12.52 -4.02 -7.11
C PRO A 107 -13.85 -3.61 -7.75
N SER A 108 -14.90 -3.60 -6.94
CA SER A 108 -16.21 -3.07 -7.35
C SER A 108 -16.28 -1.56 -7.13
N ALA A 109 -17.24 -0.91 -7.81
CA ALA A 109 -17.51 0.51 -7.60
C ALA A 109 -17.91 0.81 -6.14
N GLY A 110 -18.65 -0.10 -5.49
CA GLY A 110 -19.03 0.02 -4.08
C GLY A 110 -17.82 -0.06 -3.15
N GLN A 111 -16.89 -0.95 -3.42
CA GLN A 111 -15.63 -1.06 -2.69
C GLN A 111 -14.81 0.22 -2.78
N GLN A 112 -14.65 0.76 -3.98
CA GLN A 112 -13.92 2.00 -4.20
C GLN A 112 -14.61 3.21 -3.52
N ALA A 113 -15.94 3.29 -3.58
CA ALA A 113 -16.69 4.34 -2.90
C ALA A 113 -16.55 4.27 -1.37
N PHE A 114 -16.52 3.07 -0.80
CA PHE A 114 -16.25 2.87 0.63
C PHE A 114 -14.87 3.40 1.04
N GLY A 115 -13.83 3.06 0.28
CA GLY A 115 -12.48 3.55 0.53
C GLY A 115 -12.35 5.07 0.36
N ASP A 116 -12.98 5.65 -0.67
CA ASP A 116 -13.02 7.11 -0.86
C ASP A 116 -13.65 7.82 0.34
N ALA A 117 -14.75 7.28 0.88
CA ALA A 117 -15.42 7.84 2.04
C ALA A 117 -14.53 7.80 3.31
N LEU A 118 -13.73 6.75 3.47
CA LEU A 118 -12.75 6.66 4.55
C LEU A 118 -11.63 7.68 4.38
N LEU A 119 -11.06 7.79 3.18
CA LEU A 119 -9.98 8.74 2.87
C LEU A 119 -10.42 10.21 2.99
N ALA A 120 -11.70 10.50 2.78
CA ALA A 120 -12.24 11.83 2.97
C ALA A 120 -12.38 12.23 4.45
N ARG A 121 -12.41 11.27 5.37
CA ARG A 121 -12.65 11.50 6.81
C ARG A 121 -11.41 11.32 7.67
N HIS A 122 -10.46 10.52 7.23
CA HIS A 122 -9.31 10.11 8.03
C HIS A 122 -8.01 10.43 7.32
N ARG A 123 -7.00 10.85 8.08
CA ARG A 123 -5.66 11.10 7.54
C ARG A 123 -5.00 9.82 7.06
N PHE A 124 -5.15 8.75 7.84
CA PHE A 124 -4.63 7.43 7.51
C PHE A 124 -5.72 6.38 7.71
N VAL A 125 -5.79 5.44 6.79
CA VAL A 125 -6.69 4.29 6.87
C VAL A 125 -5.84 3.04 6.84
N LEU A 126 -5.87 2.26 7.92
CA LEU A 126 -5.24 0.96 8.01
C LEU A 126 -6.29 -0.10 7.70
N ILE A 127 -6.09 -0.86 6.62
CA ILE A 127 -7.05 -1.81 6.07
C ILE A 127 -6.35 -3.15 5.78
N PRO A 128 -7.03 -4.30 5.92
CA PRO A 128 -6.42 -5.58 5.61
C PRO A 128 -5.87 -5.66 4.19
N SER A 129 -4.66 -6.24 4.03
CA SER A 129 -4.13 -6.60 2.72
C SER A 129 -4.93 -7.78 2.16
N VAL A 130 -5.25 -7.73 0.87
CA VAL A 130 -5.90 -8.84 0.15
C VAL A 130 -4.86 -9.82 -0.37
N VAL A 131 -3.66 -9.34 -0.62
CA VAL A 131 -2.56 -10.14 -1.19
C VAL A 131 -1.84 -10.93 -0.10
N SER A 132 -1.60 -10.30 1.05
CA SER A 132 -1.03 -10.92 2.25
C SER A 132 -2.08 -10.92 3.36
N THR A 133 -2.88 -12.00 3.43
CA THR A 133 -4.16 -12.05 4.16
C THR A 133 -4.06 -11.87 5.68
N HIS A 134 -2.88 -11.88 6.25
CA HIS A 134 -2.64 -11.60 7.68
C HIS A 134 -1.84 -10.32 7.90
N SER A 135 -1.67 -9.52 6.86
CA SER A 135 -0.99 -8.23 6.91
C SER A 135 -1.96 -7.09 6.62
N TRP A 136 -1.44 -5.88 6.65
CA TRP A 136 -2.22 -4.66 6.52
C TRP A 136 -1.60 -3.70 5.51
N ASN A 137 -2.47 -2.96 4.84
CA ASN A 137 -2.08 -1.80 4.05
C ASN A 137 -2.49 -0.52 4.78
N LEU A 138 -1.67 0.50 4.68
CA LEU A 138 -1.98 1.84 5.15
C LEU A 138 -2.15 2.75 3.93
N ILE A 139 -3.28 3.43 3.86
CA ILE A 139 -3.65 4.27 2.73
C ILE A 139 -3.87 5.70 3.22
N PHE A 140 -3.39 6.67 2.47
CA PHE A 140 -3.58 8.09 2.78
C PHE A 140 -3.58 8.98 1.54
N VAL A 141 -4.03 10.21 1.70
CA VAL A 141 -3.86 11.28 0.71
C VAL A 141 -2.84 12.26 1.26
N ASN A 142 -1.79 12.54 0.49
CA ASN A 142 -0.67 13.39 0.91
C ASN A 142 -1.13 14.72 1.53
N SER A 143 -2.01 15.45 0.86
CA SER A 143 -2.50 16.75 1.34
C SER A 143 -3.28 16.66 2.66
N ALA A 144 -4.03 15.56 2.87
CA ALA A 144 -4.78 15.35 4.11
C ALA A 144 -3.89 14.90 5.27
N ALA A 145 -2.82 14.20 4.97
CA ALA A 145 -1.88 13.63 5.96
C ALA A 145 -0.65 14.52 6.22
N ALA A 146 -0.56 15.69 5.60
CA ALA A 146 0.59 16.57 5.71
C ALA A 146 0.97 16.85 7.17
N GLY A 147 2.27 16.70 7.49
CA GLY A 147 2.81 16.90 8.83
C GLY A 147 2.64 15.73 9.79
N ALA A 148 1.93 14.65 9.40
CA ALA A 148 1.68 13.49 10.26
C ALA A 148 2.51 12.27 9.87
N TYR A 149 3.35 12.37 8.85
CA TYR A 149 4.32 11.35 8.44
C TYR A 149 5.61 12.00 7.94
N ALA A 150 6.67 11.22 7.92
CA ALA A 150 7.97 11.66 7.42
C ALA A 150 8.65 10.53 6.64
N LEU A 151 9.33 10.89 5.57
CA LEU A 151 10.23 9.98 4.86
C LEU A 151 11.35 9.53 5.81
N ARG A 152 11.53 8.22 5.96
CA ARG A 152 12.57 7.64 6.80
C ARG A 152 13.79 7.22 5.99
N MET A 153 13.56 6.47 4.90
CA MET A 153 14.63 6.01 4.02
C MET A 153 14.11 5.64 2.64
N GLN A 154 15.00 5.63 1.68
CA GLN A 154 14.78 5.07 0.35
C GLN A 154 16.03 4.32 -0.08
N GLU A 155 15.88 3.08 -0.47
CA GLU A 155 16.97 2.24 -0.94
C GLU A 155 16.64 1.57 -2.27
N ALA A 156 17.66 1.28 -3.06
CA ALA A 156 17.49 0.50 -4.27
C ALA A 156 17.01 -0.91 -3.92
N PHE A 157 15.99 -1.37 -4.64
CA PHE A 157 15.44 -2.71 -4.49
C PHE A 157 15.96 -3.61 -5.61
N ALA A 158 16.41 -4.81 -5.25
CA ALA A 158 16.76 -5.88 -6.18
C ALA A 158 15.90 -7.11 -5.87
N LEU A 159 15.22 -7.63 -6.92
CA LEU A 159 14.44 -8.86 -6.79
C LEU A 159 15.38 -10.07 -6.68
N ASP A 160 15.04 -11.00 -5.80
CA ASP A 160 15.62 -12.34 -5.86
C ASP A 160 15.15 -13.03 -7.13
N THR A 161 16.06 -13.28 -8.06
CA THR A 161 15.75 -13.80 -9.41
C THR A 161 15.15 -15.23 -9.40
N ARG A 162 15.21 -15.93 -8.27
CA ARG A 162 14.52 -17.20 -8.09
C ARG A 162 12.99 -17.06 -8.13
N LEU A 163 12.47 -15.87 -7.83
CA LEU A 163 11.05 -15.53 -7.96
C LEU A 163 10.61 -15.28 -9.42
N HIS A 164 11.57 -15.18 -10.32
CA HIS A 164 11.34 -15.00 -11.75
C HIS A 164 12.29 -15.94 -12.52
N PRO A 165 12.00 -17.25 -12.53
CA PRO A 165 12.86 -18.21 -13.21
C PRO A 165 12.93 -17.90 -14.71
N SER A 166 14.13 -18.02 -15.29
CA SER A 166 14.34 -17.94 -16.72
C SER A 166 13.46 -19.02 -17.42
N VAL A 167 12.77 -18.60 -18.47
CA VAL A 167 12.05 -19.55 -19.33
C VAL A 167 13.09 -20.52 -19.92
N PRO A 168 12.92 -21.84 -19.80
CA PRO A 168 13.82 -22.77 -20.46
C PRO A 168 13.86 -22.43 -21.96
N MET A 169 15.04 -22.23 -22.51
CA MET A 169 15.18 -22.11 -23.95
C MET A 169 14.77 -23.46 -24.56
N SER A 170 13.67 -23.44 -25.33
CA SER A 170 13.20 -24.57 -26.14
C SER A 170 14.13 -24.85 -27.29
#